data_4bb43117730d5ba2f57ebaf1095e14de
#
_entry.id   4bb43117730d5ba2f57ebaf1095e14de
#
_cell.length_a   1.000
_cell.length_b   1.000
_cell.length_c   1.000
_cell.angle_alpha   90.00
_cell.angle_beta   90.00
_cell.angle_gamma   90.00
#
_symmetry.space_group_name_H-M   'P 1'
#
loop_
_entity.id
_entity.type
_entity.pdbx_description
1 polymer ?
#
loop_
_entity_poly.entity_id
_entity_poly.type
_entity_poly.pdbx_seq_one_letter_code
_entity_poly.pdbx_strand_id
1 'polypeptide(L)'
;MKILIFDTDVQNYHFICGVLEDYDVRYEVIGPFTTVEQCRDYLLRHKDIDIIITDVMLGNDLVFDVLNIIPNHVPLIFVTSHEEYALKAFEYHSLSYLIKPVEEADLIKAISKAVRLRKVSPLLTPQGSWSNGGGEHSRIVVKTFNGERIIYFSTIRYVVSEQKNTYIKLLDGNSYRVDKTLDEMVTELGEEKFKRVNRKFIVPIEQVLGTERRENGKLRILLKGKNIPDIIVSRTRKREVCEWLKMP
;
A
#
# COMPACT_ATOMS: atom_id res chain seq x y z
N MET A 1 16.16 5.38 10.67
CA MET A 1 15.33 5.41 9.45
C MET A 1 16.19 5.93 8.32
N LYS A 2 16.22 5.26 7.15
CA LYS A 2 17.02 5.67 5.99
C LYS A 2 16.14 6.36 4.96
N ILE A 3 16.47 7.61 4.65
CA ILE A 3 15.76 8.45 3.68
C ILE A 3 16.69 8.71 2.51
N LEU A 4 16.30 8.25 1.32
CA LEU A 4 17.03 8.54 0.10
C LEU A 4 16.47 9.80 -0.55
N ILE A 5 17.36 10.67 -1.02
CA ILE A 5 16.98 11.89 -1.76
C ILE A 5 17.59 11.85 -3.17
N PHE A 6 16.71 11.93 -4.18
CA PHE A 6 17.05 12.01 -5.59
C PHE A 6 16.68 13.40 -6.09
N ASP A 7 17.66 14.26 -6.24
CA ASP A 7 17.46 15.66 -6.68
C ASP A 7 18.76 16.24 -7.26
N THR A 8 18.65 16.98 -8.33
CA THR A 8 19.77 17.74 -8.91
C THR A 8 19.90 19.12 -8.29
N ASP A 9 18.86 19.62 -7.64
CA ASP A 9 18.82 20.92 -6.98
C ASP A 9 19.37 20.82 -5.56
N VAL A 10 20.60 21.30 -5.39
CA VAL A 10 21.30 21.32 -4.10
C VAL A 10 20.57 22.19 -3.06
N GLN A 11 19.89 23.25 -3.47
CA GLN A 11 19.14 24.11 -2.54
C GLN A 11 17.92 23.37 -2.01
N ASN A 12 17.18 22.66 -2.87
CA ASN A 12 16.06 21.83 -2.45
C ASN A 12 16.52 20.67 -1.56
N TYR A 13 17.66 20.04 -1.86
CA TYR A 13 18.26 19.03 -0.99
C TYR A 13 18.54 19.58 0.42
N HIS A 14 19.18 20.74 0.54
CA HIS A 14 19.45 21.37 1.85
C HIS A 14 18.16 21.77 2.57
N PHE A 15 17.15 22.25 1.84
CA PHE A 15 15.84 22.54 2.42
C PHE A 15 15.20 21.29 3.02
N ILE A 16 15.17 20.17 2.28
CA ILE A 16 14.63 18.90 2.77
C ILE A 16 15.39 18.41 4.00
N CYS A 17 16.74 18.50 4.00
CA CYS A 17 17.55 18.12 5.16
C CYS A 17 17.23 19.01 6.37
N GLY A 18 17.10 20.33 6.20
CA GLY A 18 16.75 21.25 7.29
C GLY A 18 15.38 20.92 7.91
N VAL A 19 14.37 20.68 7.09
CA VAL A 19 13.04 20.25 7.58
C VAL A 19 13.10 18.90 8.32
N LEU A 20 13.97 17.99 7.88
CA LEU A 20 14.17 16.73 8.56
C LEU A 20 14.87 16.88 9.91
N GLU A 21 15.80 17.83 10.07
CA GLU A 21 16.53 18.09 11.32
C GLU A 21 15.59 18.51 12.46
N ASP A 22 14.53 19.24 12.15
CA ASP A 22 13.51 19.64 13.11
C ASP A 22 12.51 18.51 13.45
N TYR A 23 12.63 17.38 12.77
CA TYR A 23 11.72 16.23 12.96
C TYR A 23 12.28 15.27 14.00
N ASP A 24 11.59 15.08 15.12
CA ASP A 24 11.99 14.25 16.29
C ASP A 24 12.02 12.73 15.98
N VAL A 25 12.70 12.33 14.92
CA VAL A 25 12.91 10.93 14.53
C VAL A 25 14.37 10.73 14.12
N ARG A 26 15.04 9.76 14.70
CA ARG A 26 16.39 9.36 14.25
C ARG A 26 16.33 8.88 12.81
N TYR A 27 16.96 9.60 11.90
CA TYR A 27 17.06 9.29 10.48
C TYR A 27 18.51 9.41 9.99
N GLU A 28 18.77 8.77 8.88
CA GLU A 28 19.98 8.86 8.08
C GLU A 28 19.57 9.31 6.68
N VAL A 29 20.03 10.47 6.24
CA VAL A 29 19.81 10.96 4.87
C VAL A 29 20.93 10.46 3.99
N ILE A 30 20.58 9.88 2.85
CA ILE A 30 21.50 9.36 1.86
C ILE A 30 21.21 10.04 0.52
N GLY A 31 22.20 10.73 0.00
CA GLY A 31 22.09 11.54 -1.22
C GLY A 31 22.87 12.87 -1.10
N PRO A 32 22.63 13.84 -1.99
CA PRO A 32 21.70 13.72 -3.11
C PRO A 32 22.23 12.80 -4.23
N PHE A 33 21.33 12.02 -4.83
CA PHE A 33 21.61 11.33 -6.08
C PHE A 33 21.10 12.21 -7.22
N THR A 34 22.00 12.54 -8.15
CA THR A 34 21.71 13.54 -9.19
C THR A 34 21.47 12.93 -10.57
N THR A 35 21.67 11.62 -10.73
CA THR A 35 21.42 10.90 -11.98
C THR A 35 20.65 9.62 -11.74
N VAL A 36 19.85 9.20 -12.71
CA VAL A 36 19.09 7.94 -12.69
C VAL A 36 20.01 6.74 -12.51
N GLU A 37 21.23 6.79 -13.07
CA GLU A 37 22.22 5.71 -12.94
C GLU A 37 22.69 5.56 -11.49
N GLN A 38 23.05 6.66 -10.81
CA GLN A 38 23.42 6.63 -9.39
C GLN A 38 22.30 6.05 -8.52
N CYS A 39 21.05 6.46 -8.77
CA CYS A 39 19.89 5.94 -8.07
C CYS A 39 19.75 4.42 -8.28
N ARG A 40 19.86 3.96 -9.52
CA ARG A 40 19.79 2.55 -9.90
C ARG A 40 20.86 1.72 -9.20
N ASP A 41 22.11 2.16 -9.28
CA ASP A 41 23.25 1.47 -8.67
C ASP A 41 23.10 1.34 -7.16
N TYR A 42 22.63 2.37 -6.51
CA TYR A 42 22.38 2.35 -5.07
C TYR A 42 21.23 1.40 -4.71
N LEU A 43 20.09 1.50 -5.39
CA LEU A 43 18.90 0.67 -5.15
C LEU A 43 19.12 -0.82 -5.42
N LEU A 44 20.01 -1.16 -6.36
CA LEU A 44 20.37 -2.57 -6.63
C LEU A 44 21.17 -3.19 -5.48
N ARG A 45 22.01 -2.41 -4.81
CA ARG A 45 22.91 -2.86 -3.74
C ARG A 45 22.29 -2.78 -2.35
N HIS A 46 21.33 -1.86 -2.12
CA HIS A 46 20.75 -1.58 -0.82
C HIS A 46 19.24 -1.75 -0.84
N LYS A 47 18.72 -2.60 0.04
CA LYS A 47 17.27 -2.90 0.11
C LYS A 47 16.61 -2.36 1.39
N ASP A 48 17.38 -1.93 2.38
CA ASP A 48 16.93 -1.40 3.66
C ASP A 48 16.66 0.11 3.61
N ILE A 49 15.72 0.50 2.77
CA ILE A 49 15.33 1.88 2.51
C ILE A 49 13.96 2.11 3.13
N ASP A 50 13.78 3.25 3.76
CA ASP A 50 12.58 3.56 4.52
C ASP A 50 11.65 4.56 3.84
N ILE A 51 12.22 5.57 3.19
CA ILE A 51 11.49 6.60 2.44
C ILE A 51 12.37 7.02 1.27
N ILE A 52 11.76 7.33 0.14
CA ILE A 52 12.42 7.98 -0.98
C ILE A 52 11.73 9.31 -1.25
N ILE A 53 12.50 10.39 -1.29
CA ILE A 53 12.07 11.72 -1.74
C ILE A 53 12.79 11.98 -3.06
N THR A 54 12.05 12.28 -4.12
CA THR A 54 12.62 12.36 -5.47
C THR A 54 12.05 13.51 -6.28
N ASP A 55 12.92 14.16 -7.08
CA ASP A 55 12.45 14.91 -8.23
C ASP A 55 12.01 13.94 -9.35
N VAL A 56 11.20 14.42 -10.26
CA VAL A 56 10.78 13.68 -11.48
C VAL A 56 11.90 13.68 -12.52
N MET A 57 12.64 14.77 -12.62
CA MET A 57 13.75 14.94 -13.55
C MET A 57 15.08 14.91 -12.81
N LEU A 58 15.97 14.01 -13.22
CA LEU A 58 17.36 13.96 -12.75
C LEU A 58 18.28 14.26 -13.94
N GLY A 59 18.66 15.53 -14.08
CA GLY A 59 19.28 16.03 -15.30
C GLY A 59 18.29 16.04 -16.47
N ASN A 60 18.57 15.27 -17.50
CA ASN A 60 17.69 15.12 -18.67
C ASN A 60 16.83 13.85 -18.63
N ASP A 61 16.97 13.03 -17.58
CA ASP A 61 16.33 11.72 -17.50
C ASP A 61 15.15 11.74 -16.52
N LEU A 62 14.11 10.99 -16.84
CA LEU A 62 12.97 10.79 -15.96
C LEU A 62 13.28 9.69 -14.93
N VAL A 63 13.02 9.97 -13.66
CA VAL A 63 13.27 9.03 -12.55
C VAL A 63 12.41 7.75 -12.65
N PHE A 64 11.33 7.77 -13.42
CA PHE A 64 10.38 6.64 -13.52
C PHE A 64 11.04 5.32 -13.91
N ASP A 65 12.12 5.34 -14.70
CA ASP A 65 12.83 4.14 -15.15
C ASP A 65 13.52 3.39 -13.99
N VAL A 66 13.81 4.10 -12.90
CA VAL A 66 14.42 3.50 -11.71
C VAL A 66 13.41 3.15 -10.63
N LEU A 67 12.21 3.74 -10.65
CA LEU A 67 11.19 3.50 -9.63
C LEU A 67 10.65 2.06 -9.64
N ASN A 68 10.72 1.37 -10.79
CA ASN A 68 10.27 -0.02 -10.92
C ASN A 68 11.09 -1.01 -10.07
N ILE A 69 12.32 -0.64 -9.67
CA ILE A 69 13.17 -1.49 -8.81
C ILE A 69 13.00 -1.20 -7.32
N ILE A 70 12.23 -0.16 -6.97
CA ILE A 70 11.91 0.18 -5.60
C ILE A 70 10.87 -0.79 -5.06
N PRO A 71 11.10 -1.39 -3.88
CA PRO A 71 10.09 -2.22 -3.24
C PRO A 71 8.82 -1.40 -2.95
N ASN A 72 7.65 -1.94 -3.29
CA ASN A 72 6.37 -1.22 -3.18
C ASN A 72 5.95 -0.81 -1.76
N HIS A 73 6.63 -1.34 -0.73
CA HIS A 73 6.39 -0.95 0.66
C HIS A 73 7.17 0.31 1.06
N VAL A 74 8.09 0.79 0.20
CA VAL A 74 8.87 2.01 0.45
C VAL A 74 8.04 3.22 0.01
N PRO A 75 7.63 4.10 0.94
CA PRO A 75 6.91 5.31 0.60
C PRO A 75 7.74 6.21 -0.33
N LEU A 76 7.08 6.68 -1.40
CA LEU A 76 7.66 7.56 -2.40
C LEU A 76 6.99 8.93 -2.33
N ILE A 77 7.80 10.00 -2.17
CA ILE A 77 7.35 11.39 -2.14
C ILE A 77 8.03 12.11 -3.31
N PHE A 78 7.24 12.66 -4.23
CA PHE A 78 7.76 13.53 -5.27
C PHE A 78 7.83 14.96 -4.79
N VAL A 79 8.96 15.63 -5.11
CA VAL A 79 9.22 17.05 -4.90
C VAL A 79 9.81 17.58 -6.20
N THR A 80 9.02 18.27 -7.01
CA THR A 80 9.38 18.58 -8.40
C THR A 80 8.77 19.89 -8.88
N SER A 81 9.35 20.49 -9.92
CA SER A 81 8.76 21.63 -10.63
C SER A 81 7.81 21.22 -11.77
N HIS A 82 7.62 19.93 -12.01
CA HIS A 82 6.93 19.38 -13.16
C HIS A 82 5.52 18.88 -12.81
N GLU A 83 4.50 19.73 -12.94
CA GLU A 83 3.09 19.36 -12.66
C GLU A 83 2.54 18.30 -13.63
N GLU A 84 3.02 18.32 -14.86
CA GLU A 84 2.54 17.45 -15.96
C GLU A 84 2.71 15.96 -15.70
N TYR A 85 3.64 15.57 -14.82
CA TYR A 85 3.88 14.16 -14.47
C TYR A 85 3.09 13.66 -13.25
N ALA A 86 2.24 14.50 -12.64
CA ALA A 86 1.49 14.11 -11.45
C ALA A 86 0.65 12.85 -11.66
N LEU A 87 -0.05 12.74 -12.80
CA LEU A 87 -0.84 11.55 -13.13
C LEU A 87 0.04 10.30 -13.27
N LYS A 88 1.22 10.43 -13.89
CA LYS A 88 2.17 9.33 -14.05
C LYS A 88 2.74 8.88 -12.70
N ALA A 89 3.00 9.83 -11.79
CA ALA A 89 3.52 9.53 -10.45
C ALA A 89 2.55 8.65 -9.63
N PHE A 90 1.23 8.78 -9.82
CA PHE A 90 0.25 7.90 -9.18
C PHE A 90 0.37 6.43 -9.59
N GLU A 91 0.87 6.14 -10.78
CA GLU A 91 1.11 4.76 -11.25
C GLU A 91 2.20 4.06 -10.43
N TYR A 92 3.11 4.83 -9.82
CA TYR A 92 4.22 4.35 -8.98
C TYR A 92 3.90 4.36 -7.48
N HIS A 93 2.61 4.41 -7.12
CA HIS A 93 2.16 4.41 -5.72
C HIS A 93 2.78 5.53 -4.87
N SER A 94 3.00 6.69 -5.48
CA SER A 94 3.48 7.85 -4.76
C SER A 94 2.54 8.23 -3.62
N LEU A 95 3.14 8.47 -2.46
CA LEU A 95 2.42 8.85 -1.26
C LEU A 95 2.00 10.32 -1.28
N SER A 96 2.82 11.16 -1.89
CA SER A 96 2.61 12.59 -2.04
C SER A 96 3.33 13.10 -3.28
N TYR A 97 2.78 14.15 -3.88
CA TYR A 97 3.35 14.87 -5.00
C TYR A 97 3.34 16.36 -4.65
N LEU A 98 4.51 16.94 -4.45
CA LEU A 98 4.69 18.31 -4.01
C LEU A 98 5.35 19.11 -5.14
N ILE A 99 4.79 20.27 -5.44
CA ILE A 99 5.32 21.16 -6.47
C ILE A 99 6.25 22.19 -5.85
N LYS A 100 7.44 22.37 -6.45
CA LYS A 100 8.39 23.41 -6.05
C LYS A 100 7.84 24.80 -6.44
N PRO A 101 7.97 25.83 -5.59
CA PRO A 101 8.58 25.82 -4.26
C PRO A 101 7.69 25.13 -3.22
N VAL A 102 8.29 24.23 -2.44
CA VAL A 102 7.57 23.44 -1.44
C VAL A 102 7.54 24.19 -0.11
N GLU A 103 6.37 24.27 0.50
CA GLU A 103 6.24 24.77 1.85
C GLU A 103 6.64 23.70 2.87
N GLU A 104 7.34 24.12 3.93
CA GLU A 104 7.79 23.26 5.02
C GLU A 104 6.64 22.43 5.60
N ALA A 105 5.49 23.06 5.82
CA ALA A 105 4.30 22.39 6.37
C ALA A 105 3.79 21.21 5.50
N ASP A 106 3.90 21.33 4.17
CA ASP A 106 3.46 20.28 3.26
C ASP A 106 4.47 19.14 3.17
N LEU A 107 5.77 19.45 3.22
CA LEU A 107 6.81 18.44 3.31
C LEU A 107 6.70 17.65 4.63
N ILE A 108 6.50 18.32 5.77
CA ILE A 108 6.26 17.69 7.07
C ILE A 108 5.04 16.77 7.02
N LYS A 109 3.93 17.19 6.41
CA LYS A 109 2.73 16.34 6.25
C LYS A 109 3.04 15.08 5.44
N ALA A 110 3.77 15.21 4.33
CA ALA A 110 4.15 14.10 3.48
C ALA A 110 5.07 13.10 4.21
N ILE A 111 6.09 13.60 4.92
CA ILE A 111 7.01 12.78 5.73
C ILE A 111 6.25 12.11 6.88
N SER A 112 5.39 12.85 7.59
CA SER A 112 4.56 12.30 8.68
C SER A 112 3.67 11.16 8.20
N LYS A 113 3.10 11.28 7.00
CA LYS A 113 2.29 10.23 6.36
C LYS A 113 3.15 9.02 6.04
N ALA A 114 4.37 9.20 5.51
CA ALA A 114 5.31 8.13 5.23
C ALA A 114 5.75 7.38 6.50
N VAL A 115 6.10 8.10 7.55
CA VAL A 115 6.48 7.53 8.86
C VAL A 115 5.33 6.75 9.50
N ARG A 116 4.08 7.24 9.40
CA ARG A 116 2.90 6.51 9.91
C ARG A 116 2.66 5.20 9.16
N LEU A 117 2.76 5.22 7.84
CA LEU A 117 2.63 4.00 7.04
C LEU A 117 3.67 2.97 7.42
N ARG A 118 4.88 3.42 7.72
CA ARG A 118 5.97 2.55 8.16
C ARG A 118 5.77 2.02 9.58
N LYS A 119 5.29 2.83 10.53
CA LYS A 119 4.99 2.38 11.90
C LYS A 119 3.86 1.35 11.96
N VAL A 120 2.99 1.34 10.96
CA VAL A 120 1.97 0.29 10.79
C VAL A 120 2.58 -0.96 10.13
N SER A 121 3.68 -0.81 9.37
CA SER A 121 4.39 -1.89 8.69
C SER A 121 5.18 -2.85 9.63
N PRO A 122 5.78 -2.43 10.78
CA PRO A 122 6.49 -3.35 11.68
C PRO A 122 5.58 -4.35 12.41
N LEU A 123 4.27 -4.13 12.42
CA LEU A 123 3.31 -5.15 12.85
C LEU A 123 3.08 -6.22 11.77
N LEU A 124 3.69 -6.07 10.59
CA LEU A 124 3.60 -6.97 9.43
C LEU A 124 4.94 -7.63 9.07
N THR A 125 6.03 -7.37 9.82
CA THR A 125 7.22 -8.21 9.73
C THR A 125 7.17 -9.24 10.85
N PRO A 126 6.90 -10.53 10.55
CA PRO A 126 7.13 -11.58 11.51
C PRO A 126 8.64 -11.70 11.72
N GLN A 127 9.18 -11.22 12.86
CA GLN A 127 10.41 -11.79 13.39
C GLN A 127 10.07 -13.20 13.89
N GLY A 128 10.17 -14.14 13.01
CA GLY A 128 10.00 -15.56 13.30
C GLY A 128 10.46 -16.32 12.07
N SER A 129 11.51 -17.11 12.24
CA SER A 129 12.11 -18.04 11.30
C SER A 129 11.13 -18.55 10.25
N TRP A 130 11.36 -18.17 9.00
CA TRP A 130 10.68 -18.75 7.83
C TRP A 130 11.26 -20.15 7.58
N SER A 131 10.69 -21.14 8.23
CA SER A 131 10.78 -22.52 7.77
C SER A 131 9.80 -22.70 6.62
N ASN A 132 10.32 -23.06 5.47
CA ASN A 132 9.68 -23.55 4.25
C ASN A 132 8.19 -23.87 4.35
N GLY A 133 7.33 -23.06 3.68
CA GLY A 133 5.93 -23.37 3.48
C GLY A 133 5.11 -22.16 3.06
N GLY A 134 5.01 -21.83 1.76
CA GLY A 134 3.94 -21.00 1.20
C GLY A 134 4.13 -19.49 1.26
N GLY A 135 5.14 -18.93 0.62
CA GLY A 135 5.43 -17.50 0.57
C GLY A 135 5.32 -16.84 -0.81
N GLU A 136 4.34 -17.22 -1.67
CA GLU A 136 4.30 -16.66 -3.05
C GLU A 136 3.17 -15.69 -3.38
N HIS A 137 2.20 -15.43 -2.50
CA HIS A 137 1.03 -14.64 -2.92
C HIS A 137 0.68 -13.50 -1.94
N SER A 138 1.46 -12.40 -2.01
CA SER A 138 1.04 -11.14 -1.37
C SER A 138 0.35 -10.18 -2.35
N ARG A 139 0.15 -10.58 -3.60
CA ARG A 139 -0.43 -9.79 -4.69
C ARG A 139 -1.22 -10.66 -5.66
N ILE A 140 -2.18 -10.06 -6.33
CA ILE A 140 -2.93 -10.66 -7.45
C ILE A 140 -2.77 -9.77 -8.68
N VAL A 141 -2.66 -10.38 -9.85
CA VAL A 141 -2.68 -9.67 -11.13
C VAL A 141 -4.11 -9.72 -11.69
N VAL A 142 -4.71 -8.57 -11.93
CA VAL A 142 -6.04 -8.47 -12.53
C VAL A 142 -5.95 -7.87 -13.93
N LYS A 143 -6.70 -8.43 -14.86
CA LYS A 143 -6.85 -7.86 -16.21
C LYS A 143 -7.80 -6.67 -16.14
N THR A 144 -7.41 -5.57 -16.76
CA THR A 144 -8.20 -4.36 -16.90
C THR A 144 -8.37 -4.05 -18.39
N PHE A 145 -9.22 -3.08 -18.72
CA PHE A 145 -9.40 -2.65 -20.12
C PHE A 145 -8.10 -2.13 -20.76
N ASN A 146 -7.20 -1.55 -19.95
CA ASN A 146 -5.93 -0.95 -20.40
C ASN A 146 -4.69 -1.82 -20.12
N GLY A 147 -4.87 -3.15 -19.89
CA GLY A 147 -3.76 -4.05 -19.60
C GLY A 147 -3.92 -4.81 -18.27
N GLU A 148 -2.82 -5.19 -17.67
CA GLU A 148 -2.80 -5.91 -16.39
C GLU A 148 -2.44 -4.97 -15.24
N ARG A 149 -3.07 -5.18 -14.08
CA ARG A 149 -2.79 -4.43 -12.86
C ARG A 149 -2.47 -5.36 -11.71
N ILE A 150 -1.42 -5.02 -10.98
CA ILE A 150 -1.04 -5.71 -9.75
C ILE A 150 -1.82 -5.09 -8.59
N ILE A 151 -2.52 -5.91 -7.82
CA ILE A 151 -3.23 -5.51 -6.60
C ILE A 151 -2.59 -6.22 -5.42
N TYR A 152 -2.10 -5.44 -4.45
CA TYR A 152 -1.53 -5.99 -3.21
C TYR A 152 -2.64 -6.33 -2.22
N PHE A 153 -2.51 -7.45 -1.53
CA PHE A 153 -3.51 -7.92 -0.56
C PHE A 153 -3.78 -6.91 0.55
N SER A 154 -2.75 -6.17 0.99
CA SER A 154 -2.87 -5.10 1.99
C SER A 154 -3.76 -3.93 1.57
N THR A 155 -3.95 -3.72 0.25
CA THR A 155 -4.80 -2.65 -0.29
C THR A 155 -6.25 -3.08 -0.46
N ILE A 156 -6.56 -4.37 -0.32
CA ILE A 156 -7.92 -4.91 -0.50
C ILE A 156 -8.77 -4.58 0.72
N ARG A 157 -9.88 -3.89 0.49
CA ARG A 157 -10.89 -3.61 1.52
C ARG A 157 -11.82 -4.79 1.72
N TYR A 158 -12.35 -5.35 0.63
CA TYR A 158 -13.12 -6.59 0.56
C TYR A 158 -13.28 -7.03 -0.90
N VAL A 159 -13.65 -8.28 -1.11
CA VAL A 159 -14.07 -8.79 -2.41
C VAL A 159 -15.57 -9.05 -2.38
N VAL A 160 -16.26 -8.67 -3.45
CA VAL A 160 -17.72 -8.79 -3.53
C VAL A 160 -18.16 -9.39 -4.87
N SER A 161 -19.18 -10.25 -4.81
CA SER A 161 -19.89 -10.72 -6.00
C SER A 161 -21.18 -9.91 -6.20
N GLU A 162 -21.25 -9.18 -7.30
CA GLU A 162 -22.36 -8.33 -7.71
C GLU A 162 -22.75 -8.69 -9.15
N GLN A 163 -24.04 -8.92 -9.42
CA GLN A 163 -24.57 -9.21 -10.77
C GLN A 163 -23.78 -10.30 -11.53
N LYS A 164 -23.43 -11.39 -10.85
CA LYS A 164 -22.63 -12.53 -11.34
C LYS A 164 -21.16 -12.20 -11.68
N ASN A 165 -20.68 -10.99 -11.38
CA ASN A 165 -19.28 -10.61 -11.52
C ASN A 165 -18.63 -10.50 -10.15
N THR A 166 -17.33 -10.77 -10.08
CA THR A 166 -16.53 -10.59 -8.86
C THR A 166 -15.74 -9.31 -8.97
N TYR A 167 -15.75 -8.51 -7.90
CA TYR A 167 -15.02 -7.24 -7.83
C TYR A 167 -14.12 -7.21 -6.60
N ILE A 168 -12.90 -6.76 -6.77
CA ILE A 168 -11.99 -6.39 -5.67
C ILE A 168 -12.21 -4.90 -5.39
N LYS A 169 -12.61 -4.57 -4.18
CA LYS A 169 -12.76 -3.19 -3.70
C LYS A 169 -11.53 -2.81 -2.88
N LEU A 170 -10.88 -1.72 -3.23
CA LEU A 170 -9.66 -1.25 -2.58
C LEU A 170 -9.94 -0.20 -1.51
N LEU A 171 -8.95 0.04 -0.66
CA LEU A 171 -8.99 1.05 0.41
C LEU A 171 -9.11 2.47 -0.13
N ASP A 172 -8.56 2.74 -1.30
CA ASP A 172 -8.61 4.03 -2.01
C ASP A 172 -9.97 4.30 -2.70
N GLY A 173 -10.89 3.32 -2.66
CA GLY A 173 -12.21 3.40 -3.29
C GLY A 173 -12.28 2.82 -4.71
N ASN A 174 -11.15 2.47 -5.31
CA ASN A 174 -11.11 1.83 -6.62
C ASN A 174 -11.75 0.43 -6.58
N SER A 175 -12.24 0.00 -7.75
CA SER A 175 -12.92 -1.29 -7.92
C SER A 175 -12.46 -1.96 -9.20
N TYR A 176 -12.01 -3.21 -9.09
CA TYR A 176 -11.53 -3.99 -10.23
C TYR A 176 -12.35 -5.25 -10.38
N ARG A 177 -12.88 -5.46 -11.57
CA ARG A 177 -13.54 -6.71 -11.93
C ARG A 177 -12.49 -7.80 -12.15
N VAL A 178 -12.78 -9.00 -11.66
CA VAL A 178 -11.97 -10.20 -11.90
C VAL A 178 -12.84 -11.31 -12.48
N ASP A 179 -12.26 -12.08 -13.42
CA ASP A 179 -12.94 -13.19 -14.08
C ASP A 179 -12.74 -14.49 -13.28
N LYS A 180 -12.95 -14.40 -11.95
CA LYS A 180 -12.85 -15.51 -10.99
C LYS A 180 -14.05 -15.52 -10.07
N THR A 181 -14.46 -16.69 -9.64
CA THR A 181 -15.49 -16.87 -8.61
C THR A 181 -14.97 -16.50 -7.24
N LEU A 182 -15.85 -16.30 -6.25
CA LEU A 182 -15.42 -16.06 -4.86
C LEU A 182 -14.67 -17.26 -4.27
N ASP A 183 -14.94 -18.49 -4.71
CA ASP A 183 -14.25 -19.68 -4.21
C ASP A 183 -12.81 -19.73 -4.74
N GLU A 184 -12.60 -19.47 -6.02
CA GLU A 184 -11.26 -19.30 -6.60
C GLU A 184 -10.49 -18.15 -5.98
N MET A 185 -11.18 -17.03 -5.74
CA MET A 185 -10.56 -15.85 -5.14
C MET A 185 -10.08 -16.12 -3.70
N VAL A 186 -10.86 -16.77 -2.86
CA VAL A 186 -10.45 -17.02 -1.47
C VAL A 186 -9.26 -17.98 -1.40
N THR A 187 -9.20 -18.96 -2.30
CA THR A 187 -8.07 -19.88 -2.42
C THR A 187 -6.78 -19.13 -2.82
N GLU A 188 -6.87 -18.25 -3.81
CA GLU A 188 -5.72 -17.47 -4.29
C GLU A 188 -5.25 -16.43 -3.28
N LEU A 189 -6.17 -15.77 -2.57
CA LEU A 189 -5.86 -14.78 -1.55
C LEU A 189 -5.34 -15.40 -0.24
N GLY A 190 -5.59 -16.70 -0.03
CA GLY A 190 -5.19 -17.43 1.18
C GLY A 190 -6.21 -17.32 2.31
N GLU A 191 -6.78 -18.45 2.72
CA GLU A 191 -7.85 -18.55 3.72
C GLU A 191 -7.46 -18.08 5.12
N GLU A 192 -6.18 -18.02 5.42
CA GLU A 192 -5.68 -17.50 6.69
C GLU A 192 -5.88 -15.98 6.82
N LYS A 193 -5.64 -15.26 5.70
CA LYS A 193 -5.72 -13.79 5.65
C LYS A 193 -7.08 -13.28 5.17
N PHE A 194 -7.75 -14.04 4.33
CA PHE A 194 -9.03 -13.69 3.71
C PHE A 194 -10.07 -14.76 3.97
N LYS A 195 -11.26 -14.36 4.43
CA LYS A 195 -12.32 -15.28 4.73
C LYS A 195 -13.58 -14.97 3.94
N ARG A 196 -14.13 -15.99 3.28
CA ARG A 196 -15.47 -15.89 2.72
C ARG A 196 -16.50 -15.97 3.82
N VAL A 197 -17.25 -14.90 4.04
CA VAL A 197 -18.17 -14.77 5.17
C VAL A 197 -19.62 -15.09 4.79
N ASN A 198 -19.94 -14.96 3.49
CA ASN A 198 -21.24 -15.35 2.95
C ASN A 198 -21.13 -15.57 1.42
N ARG A 199 -22.30 -15.75 0.74
CA ARG A 199 -22.33 -15.96 -0.72
C ARG A 199 -21.86 -14.75 -1.55
N LYS A 200 -21.73 -13.56 -0.94
CA LYS A 200 -21.41 -12.31 -1.64
C LYS A 200 -20.04 -11.73 -1.29
N PHE A 201 -19.50 -12.01 -0.10
CA PHE A 201 -18.35 -11.29 0.42
C PHE A 201 -17.20 -12.19 0.88
N ILE A 202 -15.97 -11.76 0.53
CA ILE A 202 -14.72 -12.18 1.18
C ILE A 202 -14.15 -10.93 1.86
N VAL A 203 -13.67 -11.08 3.10
CA VAL A 203 -13.09 -9.99 3.89
C VAL A 203 -11.68 -10.35 4.34
N PRO A 204 -10.73 -9.41 4.29
CA PRO A 204 -9.41 -9.58 4.88
C PRO A 204 -9.46 -9.36 6.39
N ILE A 205 -8.74 -10.18 7.15
CA ILE A 205 -8.69 -10.09 8.63
C ILE A 205 -8.20 -8.72 9.10
N GLU A 206 -7.25 -8.14 8.38
CA GLU A 206 -6.64 -6.83 8.71
C GLU A 206 -7.63 -5.67 8.63
N GLN A 207 -8.73 -5.82 7.89
CA GLN A 207 -9.76 -4.80 7.76
C GLN A 207 -10.88 -4.95 8.77
N VAL A 208 -10.94 -6.07 9.51
CA VAL A 208 -11.98 -6.31 10.50
C VAL A 208 -11.70 -5.50 11.77
N LEU A 209 -12.62 -4.62 12.15
CA LEU A 209 -12.62 -3.89 13.42
C LEU A 209 -13.24 -4.71 14.55
N GLY A 210 -14.18 -5.59 14.21
CA GLY A 210 -14.92 -6.39 15.15
C GLY A 210 -16.19 -6.95 14.56
N THR A 211 -17.04 -7.47 15.42
CA THR A 211 -18.34 -8.01 15.03
C THR A 211 -19.45 -7.46 15.92
N GLU A 212 -20.65 -7.36 15.36
CA GLU A 212 -21.87 -6.95 16.05
C GLU A 212 -22.92 -8.06 15.98
N ARG A 213 -23.51 -8.42 17.12
CA ARG A 213 -24.67 -9.34 17.12
C ARG A 213 -25.92 -8.54 16.84
N ARG A 214 -26.61 -8.90 15.78
CA ARG A 214 -27.92 -8.34 15.42
C ARG A 214 -29.06 -9.19 15.95
N GLU A 215 -30.26 -8.61 15.91
CA GLU A 215 -31.51 -9.35 16.15
C GLU A 215 -31.54 -10.65 15.34
N ASN A 216 -32.16 -11.70 15.88
CA ASN A 216 -32.21 -13.07 15.31
C ASN A 216 -30.84 -13.80 15.27
N GLY A 217 -29.85 -13.42 16.08
CA GLY A 217 -28.56 -14.10 16.21
C GLY A 217 -27.63 -13.97 14.99
N LYS A 218 -27.94 -13.06 14.06
CA LYS A 218 -27.07 -12.74 12.94
C LYS A 218 -25.81 -12.04 13.42
N LEU A 219 -24.69 -12.38 12.81
CA LEU A 219 -23.39 -11.76 13.08
C LEU A 219 -23.03 -10.83 11.92
N ARG A 220 -22.80 -9.55 12.23
CA ARG A 220 -22.33 -8.55 11.29
C ARG A 220 -20.83 -8.35 11.47
N ILE A 221 -20.08 -8.23 10.37
CA ILE A 221 -18.66 -7.84 10.40
C ILE A 221 -18.57 -6.34 10.24
N LEU A 222 -17.77 -5.71 11.11
CA LEU A 222 -17.44 -4.30 11.04
C LEU A 222 -16.05 -4.14 10.40
N LEU A 223 -15.98 -3.44 9.27
CA LEU A 223 -14.72 -3.16 8.57
C LEU A 223 -14.29 -1.71 8.76
N LYS A 224 -12.98 -1.45 8.60
CA LYS A 224 -12.39 -0.11 8.59
C LYS A 224 -12.90 0.70 7.39
N GLY A 225 -13.21 2.00 7.63
CA GLY A 225 -13.55 2.95 6.58
C GLY A 225 -15.00 3.41 6.57
N LYS A 226 -15.33 4.29 5.61
CA LYS A 226 -16.68 4.85 5.41
C LYS A 226 -17.40 4.12 4.27
N ASN A 227 -18.72 4.17 4.26
CA ASN A 227 -19.58 3.60 3.21
C ASN A 227 -19.36 2.09 2.98
N ILE A 228 -19.18 1.33 4.05
CA ILE A 228 -19.06 -0.12 4.02
C ILE A 228 -20.46 -0.75 3.91
N PRO A 229 -20.67 -1.73 3.01
CA PRO A 229 -21.93 -2.45 2.93
C PRO A 229 -22.21 -3.25 4.22
N ASP A 230 -23.47 -3.59 4.45
CA ASP A 230 -23.86 -4.43 5.58
C ASP A 230 -23.43 -5.88 5.35
N ILE A 231 -22.32 -6.31 5.94
CA ILE A 231 -21.71 -7.62 5.73
C ILE A 231 -22.17 -8.58 6.83
N ILE A 232 -23.18 -9.39 6.51
CA ILE A 232 -23.74 -10.37 7.44
C ILE A 232 -23.12 -11.75 7.19
N VAL A 233 -22.60 -12.37 8.23
CA VAL A 233 -22.07 -13.74 8.18
C VAL A 233 -23.21 -14.74 7.98
N SER A 234 -23.06 -15.66 7.02
CA SER A 234 -24.06 -16.70 6.82
C SER A 234 -24.11 -17.67 8.02
N ARG A 235 -25.29 -18.24 8.30
CA ARG A 235 -25.48 -19.17 9.42
C ARG A 235 -24.50 -20.33 9.36
N THR A 236 -24.31 -20.90 8.17
CA THR A 236 -23.41 -22.03 7.92
C THR A 236 -21.93 -21.71 8.15
N ARG A 237 -21.52 -20.45 7.96
CA ARG A 237 -20.12 -20.03 8.12
C ARG A 237 -19.82 -19.35 9.46
N LYS A 238 -20.83 -19.19 10.32
CA LYS A 238 -20.69 -18.45 11.58
C LYS A 238 -19.59 -19.02 12.48
N ARG A 239 -19.59 -20.35 12.67
CA ARG A 239 -18.58 -21.03 13.49
C ARG A 239 -17.17 -20.83 12.92
N GLU A 240 -17.00 -21.10 11.65
CA GLU A 240 -15.73 -20.97 10.93
C GLU A 240 -15.18 -19.53 10.98
N VAL A 241 -16.04 -18.52 10.83
CA VAL A 241 -15.65 -17.12 10.90
C VAL A 241 -15.27 -16.69 12.33
N CYS A 242 -16.00 -17.18 13.36
CA CYS A 242 -15.64 -16.90 14.75
C CYS A 242 -14.29 -17.53 15.11
N GLU A 243 -14.04 -18.77 14.72
CA GLU A 243 -12.76 -19.47 14.92
C GLU A 243 -11.62 -18.69 14.20
N TRP A 244 -11.84 -18.29 12.95
CA TRP A 244 -10.87 -17.50 12.18
C TRP A 244 -10.54 -16.14 12.83
N LEU A 245 -11.54 -15.47 13.41
CA LEU A 245 -11.34 -14.20 14.14
C LEU A 245 -10.81 -14.40 15.57
N LYS A 246 -10.59 -15.66 16.02
CA LYS A 246 -10.21 -16.01 17.40
C LYS A 246 -11.18 -15.41 18.43
N MET A 247 -12.45 -15.37 18.10
CA MET A 247 -13.50 -14.87 18.98
C MET A 247 -14.11 -16.03 19.77
N PRO A 248 -14.47 -15.81 21.05
CA PRO A 248 -15.16 -16.83 21.86
C PRO A 248 -16.57 -17.16 21.36
#